data_9512f3013909c21ce4f6867576da2cda
#
_entry.id   9512f3013909c21ce4f6867576da2cda
#
_cell.length_a   1.000
_cell.length_b   1.000
_cell.length_c   1.000
_cell.angle_alpha   90.00
_cell.angle_beta   90.00
_cell.angle_gamma   90.00
#
_symmetry.space_group_name_H-M   'P 1'
#
loop_
_entity.id
_entity.type
_entity.pdbx_description
1 polymer ?
#
loop_
_entity_poly.entity_id
_entity_poly.type
_entity_poly.pdbx_seq_one_letter_code
_entity_poly.pdbx_strand_id
1 'polypeptide(L)'
;DNLEALQKFQQMLNAAPDKEGIEKTPDGKAVTLVVSHVETTLDEMFFGHWRTENFKWERMANEVVGSLDLVVIHPITGYELRRTGAASIVIMVDKVPSHIAADPIERNRWALNADNKKPNALDLAFPKLKTECLKNAAVSFGKLLGRDLNRKNVDVYKPFKLKGTLASANKDVQYLHELIEKAHSLDDCDIILQACPPELLNQIEPLINVKKQQLSGLL
;
A
#
# COMPACT_ATOMS: atom_id res chain seq x y z
N ASP A 1 16.27 -2.65 14.17
CA ASP A 1 15.90 -1.25 14.25
C ASP A 1 14.49 -1.08 13.65
N ASN A 2 13.59 -0.40 14.41
CA ASN A 2 12.17 -0.30 14.02
C ASN A 2 11.95 0.32 12.65
N LEU A 3 12.78 1.28 12.26
CA LEU A 3 12.67 1.96 10.97
C LEU A 3 13.01 1.04 9.79
N GLU A 4 14.06 0.25 9.92
CA GLU A 4 14.45 -0.72 8.90
C GLU A 4 13.38 -1.79 8.71
N ALA A 5 12.80 -2.29 9.82
CA ALA A 5 11.70 -3.25 9.79
C ALA A 5 10.47 -2.66 9.09
N LEU A 6 10.11 -1.40 9.37
CA LEU A 6 9.01 -0.69 8.69
C LEU A 6 9.27 -0.55 7.19
N GLN A 7 10.48 -0.16 6.79
CA GLN A 7 10.84 -0.04 5.38
C GLN A 7 10.76 -1.39 4.65
N LYS A 8 11.27 -2.45 5.27
CA LYS A 8 11.21 -3.81 4.73
C LYS A 8 9.76 -4.28 4.58
N PHE A 9 8.92 -4.06 5.58
CA PHE A 9 7.51 -4.40 5.53
C PHE A 9 6.78 -3.65 4.38
N GLN A 10 7.05 -2.36 4.22
CA GLN A 10 6.49 -1.58 3.10
C GLN A 10 7.00 -2.05 1.73
N GLN A 11 8.25 -2.49 1.64
CA GLN A 11 8.77 -3.10 0.40
C GLN A 11 8.03 -4.40 0.08
N MET A 12 7.78 -5.25 1.08
CA MET A 12 7.02 -6.50 0.89
C MET A 12 5.59 -6.22 0.41
N LEU A 13 4.87 -5.28 1.04
CA LEU A 13 3.52 -4.89 0.61
C LEU A 13 3.47 -4.31 -0.81
N ASN A 14 4.56 -3.75 -1.30
CA ASN A 14 4.67 -3.17 -2.64
C ASN A 14 5.42 -4.06 -3.64
N ALA A 15 5.70 -5.32 -3.29
CA ALA A 15 6.12 -6.35 -4.23
C ALA A 15 4.98 -6.72 -5.19
N ALA A 16 5.33 -7.25 -6.35
CA ALA A 16 4.31 -7.79 -7.27
C ALA A 16 3.65 -9.03 -6.64
N PRO A 17 2.34 -9.22 -6.84
CA PRO A 17 1.68 -10.46 -6.41
C PRO A 17 2.16 -11.65 -7.25
N ASP A 18 2.05 -12.85 -6.67
CA ASP A 18 2.36 -14.09 -7.38
C ASP A 18 1.43 -14.29 -8.57
N LYS A 19 2.01 -14.75 -9.67
CA LYS A 19 1.26 -14.98 -10.92
C LYS A 19 0.14 -16.00 -10.75
N GLU A 20 0.31 -16.98 -9.89
CA GLU A 20 -0.68 -18.02 -9.58
C GLU A 20 -1.93 -17.45 -8.90
N GLY A 21 -1.79 -16.34 -8.19
CA GLY A 21 -2.91 -15.64 -7.56
C GLY A 21 -3.70 -14.72 -8.50
N ILE A 22 -3.26 -14.57 -9.75
CA ILE A 22 -3.87 -13.64 -10.72
C ILE A 22 -4.79 -14.41 -11.67
N GLU A 23 -6.03 -13.97 -11.79
CA GLU A 23 -7.02 -14.50 -12.74
C GLU A 23 -7.59 -13.39 -13.64
N LYS A 24 -8.13 -13.77 -14.79
CA LYS A 24 -8.89 -12.86 -15.64
C LYS A 24 -10.28 -12.65 -15.09
N THR A 25 -10.79 -11.42 -15.18
CA THR A 25 -12.20 -11.15 -14.90
C THR A 25 -13.10 -11.95 -15.87
N PRO A 26 -14.35 -12.28 -15.49
CA PRO A 26 -15.25 -13.08 -16.34
C PRO A 26 -15.47 -12.52 -17.75
N ASP A 27 -15.35 -11.20 -17.92
CA ASP A 27 -15.43 -10.52 -19.22
C ASP A 27 -14.10 -10.50 -19.99
N GLY A 28 -13.02 -11.00 -19.40
CA GLY A 28 -11.67 -11.08 -19.96
C GLY A 28 -10.96 -9.74 -20.18
N LYS A 29 -11.54 -8.63 -19.73
CA LYS A 29 -11.01 -7.26 -20.00
C LYS A 29 -9.98 -6.81 -18.97
N ALA A 30 -9.98 -7.40 -17.80
CA ALA A 30 -9.11 -7.04 -16.68
C ALA A 30 -8.57 -8.31 -16.00
N VAL A 31 -7.68 -8.11 -15.06
CA VAL A 31 -7.18 -9.16 -14.17
C VAL A 31 -7.49 -8.81 -12.71
N THR A 32 -7.67 -9.82 -11.89
CA THR A 32 -7.95 -9.66 -10.46
C THR A 32 -7.19 -10.71 -9.66
N LEU A 33 -7.06 -10.52 -8.36
CA LEU A 33 -6.57 -11.59 -7.48
C LEU A 33 -7.72 -12.54 -7.12
N VAL A 34 -7.41 -13.82 -7.04
CA VAL A 34 -8.29 -14.82 -6.44
C VAL A 34 -8.46 -14.48 -4.96
N VAL A 35 -9.69 -14.59 -4.44
CA VAL A 35 -9.96 -14.18 -3.04
C VAL A 35 -9.14 -14.98 -2.04
N SER A 36 -8.96 -16.29 -2.24
CA SER A 36 -8.12 -17.11 -1.37
C SER A 36 -6.67 -16.65 -1.33
N HIS A 37 -6.14 -16.14 -2.45
CA HIS A 37 -4.80 -15.55 -2.48
C HIS A 37 -4.73 -14.26 -1.66
N VAL A 38 -5.77 -13.41 -1.74
CA VAL A 38 -5.86 -12.19 -0.91
C VAL A 38 -5.91 -12.55 0.58
N GLU A 39 -6.75 -13.51 0.96
CA GLU A 39 -6.88 -13.97 2.35
C GLU A 39 -5.58 -14.56 2.87
N THR A 40 -4.94 -15.47 2.12
CA THR A 40 -3.63 -16.05 2.48
C THR A 40 -2.56 -14.95 2.62
N THR A 41 -2.52 -13.99 1.70
CA THR A 41 -1.57 -12.88 1.77
C THR A 41 -1.81 -12.00 3.01
N LEU A 42 -3.08 -11.78 3.38
CA LEU A 42 -3.42 -11.05 4.61
C LEU A 42 -2.98 -11.84 5.85
N ASP A 43 -3.18 -13.17 5.86
CA ASP A 43 -2.72 -14.04 6.94
C ASP A 43 -1.20 -13.99 7.10
N GLU A 44 -0.46 -14.09 6.02
CA GLU A 44 1.01 -14.04 6.02
C GLU A 44 1.55 -12.67 6.43
N MET A 45 1.04 -11.60 5.84
CA MET A 45 1.55 -10.25 6.07
C MET A 45 1.18 -9.68 7.44
N PHE A 46 0.02 -10.05 7.96
CA PHE A 46 -0.51 -9.54 9.23
C PHE A 46 -0.63 -10.63 10.32
N PHE A 47 -0.02 -11.81 10.08
CA PHE A 47 -0.01 -12.92 11.05
C PHE A 47 -1.41 -13.33 11.53
N GLY A 48 -2.39 -13.30 10.62
CA GLY A 48 -3.79 -13.58 10.92
C GLY A 48 -4.51 -12.48 11.72
N HIS A 49 -3.83 -11.37 12.05
CA HIS A 49 -4.43 -10.26 12.79
C HIS A 49 -5.19 -9.31 11.86
N TRP A 50 -6.21 -9.83 11.20
CA TRP A 50 -7.11 -9.05 10.37
C TRP A 50 -8.56 -9.50 10.56
N ARG A 51 -9.50 -8.61 10.23
CA ARG A 51 -10.94 -8.88 10.29
C ARG A 51 -11.69 -7.96 9.35
N THR A 52 -12.93 -8.33 9.04
CA THR A 52 -13.87 -7.47 8.32
C THR A 52 -14.93 -6.95 9.26
N GLU A 53 -15.28 -5.67 9.13
CA GLU A 53 -16.30 -5.00 9.93
C GLU A 53 -17.25 -4.20 9.04
N ASN A 54 -18.37 -3.76 9.61
CA ASN A 54 -19.29 -2.81 8.99
C ASN A 54 -19.77 -3.22 7.59
N PHE A 55 -19.96 -4.53 7.34
CA PHE A 55 -20.53 -4.95 6.07
C PHE A 55 -21.94 -4.40 5.93
N LYS A 56 -22.13 -3.51 4.95
CA LYS A 56 -23.41 -2.90 4.59
C LYS A 56 -23.73 -3.23 3.15
N TRP A 57 -24.99 -3.39 2.85
CA TRP A 57 -25.45 -3.64 1.51
C TRP A 57 -26.86 -3.10 1.29
N GLU A 58 -27.17 -2.82 0.04
CA GLU A 58 -28.51 -2.47 -0.40
C GLU A 58 -28.74 -2.98 -1.82
N ARG A 59 -29.99 -3.04 -2.23
CA ARG A 59 -30.35 -3.34 -3.61
C ARG A 59 -30.61 -2.05 -4.35
N MET A 60 -29.90 -1.84 -5.44
CA MET A 60 -30.07 -0.71 -6.34
C MET A 60 -30.41 -1.25 -7.73
N ALA A 61 -31.67 -1.03 -8.17
CA ALA A 61 -32.16 -1.56 -9.45
C ALA A 61 -31.93 -3.09 -9.60
N ASN A 62 -31.09 -3.52 -10.53
CA ASN A 62 -30.74 -4.93 -10.77
C ASN A 62 -29.37 -5.30 -10.19
N GLU A 63 -28.89 -4.58 -9.21
CA GLU A 63 -27.60 -4.82 -8.57
C GLU A 63 -27.76 -4.91 -7.06
N VAL A 64 -26.88 -5.65 -6.42
CA VAL A 64 -26.59 -5.50 -5.00
C VAL A 64 -25.31 -4.71 -4.86
N VAL A 65 -25.35 -3.64 -4.10
CA VAL A 65 -24.21 -2.78 -3.84
C VAL A 65 -23.86 -2.86 -2.37
N GLY A 66 -22.59 -2.71 -2.03
CA GLY A 66 -22.19 -2.75 -0.64
C GLY A 66 -20.80 -2.30 -0.39
N SER A 67 -20.47 -2.22 0.90
CA SER A 67 -19.15 -1.88 1.41
C SER A 67 -18.84 -2.66 2.68
N LEU A 68 -17.56 -2.81 2.96
CA LEU A 68 -17.06 -3.31 4.24
C LEU A 68 -15.75 -2.60 4.60
N ASP A 69 -15.40 -2.67 5.85
CA ASP A 69 -14.10 -2.26 6.34
C ASP A 69 -13.21 -3.49 6.53
N LEU A 70 -12.02 -3.47 5.94
CA LEU A 70 -10.93 -4.38 6.25
C LEU A 70 -10.06 -3.70 7.30
N VAL A 71 -9.93 -4.36 8.44
CA VAL A 71 -9.13 -3.90 9.58
C VAL A 71 -7.98 -4.86 9.79
N VAL A 72 -6.77 -4.33 9.87
CA VAL A 72 -5.54 -5.11 10.12
C VAL A 72 -4.75 -4.49 11.27
N ILE A 73 -4.02 -5.30 12.01
CA ILE A 73 -3.05 -4.82 13.00
C ILE A 73 -1.67 -4.78 12.34
N HIS A 74 -1.05 -3.62 12.32
CA HIS A 74 0.28 -3.47 11.73
C HIS A 74 1.32 -4.25 12.56
N PRO A 75 2.05 -5.21 11.97
CA PRO A 75 2.84 -6.18 12.75
C PRO A 75 4.02 -5.58 13.52
N ILE A 76 4.49 -4.40 13.12
CA ILE A 76 5.65 -3.75 13.74
C ILE A 76 5.21 -2.69 14.76
N THR A 77 4.17 -1.92 14.43
CA THR A 77 3.74 -0.79 15.27
C THR A 77 2.61 -1.15 16.23
N GLY A 78 1.89 -2.25 15.98
CA GLY A 78 0.69 -2.65 16.72
C GLY A 78 -0.54 -1.77 16.44
N TYR A 79 -0.43 -0.76 15.59
CA TYR A 79 -1.57 0.11 15.27
C TYR A 79 -2.58 -0.57 14.37
N GLU A 80 -3.85 -0.30 14.65
CA GLU A 80 -4.95 -0.70 13.79
C GLU A 80 -4.99 0.17 12.53
N LEU A 81 -5.05 -0.47 11.37
CA LEU A 81 -5.22 0.19 10.08
C LEU A 81 -6.54 -0.27 9.48
N ARG A 82 -7.36 0.68 9.04
CA ARG A 82 -8.67 0.45 8.45
C ARG A 82 -8.72 0.92 7.00
N ARG A 83 -9.31 0.11 6.13
CA ARG A 83 -9.55 0.43 4.72
C ARG A 83 -10.95 -0.01 4.32
N THR A 84 -11.70 0.88 3.70
CA THR A 84 -13.05 0.58 3.21
C THR A 84 -12.97 0.14 1.75
N GLY A 85 -13.63 -0.95 1.42
CA GLY A 85 -13.86 -1.40 0.07
C GLY A 85 -15.33 -1.45 -0.26
N ALA A 86 -15.69 -1.04 -1.48
CA ALA A 86 -17.05 -1.06 -1.99
C ALA A 86 -17.11 -1.81 -3.32
N ALA A 87 -18.24 -2.42 -3.61
CA ALA A 87 -18.47 -3.15 -4.85
C ALA A 87 -19.96 -3.16 -5.22
N SER A 88 -20.23 -3.51 -6.48
CA SER A 88 -21.57 -3.86 -6.95
C SER A 88 -21.54 -5.20 -7.69
N ILE A 89 -22.60 -5.96 -7.57
CA ILE A 89 -22.79 -7.23 -8.27
C ILE A 89 -24.16 -7.22 -8.94
N VAL A 90 -24.15 -7.45 -10.26
CA VAL A 90 -25.38 -7.58 -11.03
C VAL A 90 -26.13 -8.85 -10.59
N ILE A 91 -27.42 -8.73 -10.32
CA ILE A 91 -28.30 -9.85 -9.99
C ILE A 91 -28.56 -10.62 -11.30
N MET A 92 -28.28 -11.92 -11.31
CA MET A 92 -28.48 -12.73 -12.48
C MET A 92 -29.96 -12.85 -12.84
N VAL A 93 -30.27 -12.64 -14.11
CA VAL A 93 -31.60 -12.83 -14.70
C VAL A 93 -31.58 -13.94 -15.73
N ASP A 94 -32.73 -14.43 -16.13
CA ASP A 94 -32.89 -15.37 -17.23
C ASP A 94 -32.43 -14.73 -18.53
N LYS A 95 -32.09 -15.57 -19.49
CA LYS A 95 -31.64 -15.11 -20.79
C LYS A 95 -32.70 -14.23 -21.45
N VAL A 96 -32.28 -13.06 -21.86
CA VAL A 96 -33.16 -12.13 -22.60
C VAL A 96 -33.68 -12.80 -23.87
N PRO A 97 -34.99 -12.80 -24.13
CA PRO A 97 -35.57 -13.32 -25.36
C PRO A 97 -35.01 -12.62 -26.61
N SER A 98 -34.81 -13.39 -27.68
CA SER A 98 -34.13 -12.89 -28.89
C SER A 98 -34.84 -11.69 -29.53
N HIS A 99 -36.17 -11.63 -29.43
CA HIS A 99 -36.97 -10.56 -30.02
C HIS A 99 -36.82 -9.19 -29.35
N ILE A 100 -36.35 -9.16 -28.07
CA ILE A 100 -36.06 -7.90 -27.32
C ILE A 100 -34.58 -7.69 -27.12
N ALA A 101 -33.74 -8.67 -27.47
CA ALA A 101 -32.31 -8.64 -27.17
C ALA A 101 -31.55 -7.48 -27.83
N ALA A 102 -32.05 -7.00 -28.99
CA ALA A 102 -31.44 -5.89 -29.72
C ALA A 102 -31.81 -4.51 -29.13
N ASP A 103 -32.92 -4.41 -28.41
CA ASP A 103 -33.38 -3.14 -27.81
C ASP A 103 -32.83 -2.94 -26.42
N PRO A 104 -31.97 -1.92 -26.19
CA PRO A 104 -31.41 -1.64 -24.85
C PRO A 104 -32.46 -1.32 -23.79
N ILE A 105 -33.56 -0.67 -24.15
CA ILE A 105 -34.62 -0.28 -23.20
C ILE A 105 -35.36 -1.52 -22.75
N GLU A 106 -35.74 -2.39 -23.64
CA GLU A 106 -36.44 -3.63 -23.32
C GLU A 106 -35.54 -4.60 -22.53
N ARG A 107 -34.24 -4.67 -22.84
CA ARG A 107 -33.28 -5.43 -22.05
C ARG A 107 -33.20 -4.92 -20.59
N ASN A 108 -33.20 -3.61 -20.42
CA ASN A 108 -33.16 -3.03 -19.07
C ASN A 108 -34.46 -3.33 -18.30
N ARG A 109 -35.61 -3.20 -18.96
CA ARG A 109 -36.91 -3.60 -18.38
C ARG A 109 -36.95 -5.08 -17.99
N TRP A 110 -36.41 -5.95 -18.84
CA TRP A 110 -36.26 -7.37 -18.54
C TRP A 110 -35.43 -7.61 -17.29
N ALA A 111 -34.27 -6.98 -17.20
CA ALA A 111 -33.36 -7.12 -16.06
C ALA A 111 -33.95 -6.59 -14.74
N LEU A 112 -34.79 -5.56 -14.80
CA LEU A 112 -35.42 -4.97 -13.63
C LEU A 112 -36.64 -5.76 -13.14
N ASN A 113 -37.25 -6.59 -13.98
CA ASN A 113 -38.42 -7.39 -13.60
C ASN A 113 -37.99 -8.52 -12.65
N ALA A 114 -38.65 -8.56 -11.48
CA ALA A 114 -38.38 -9.56 -10.46
C ALA A 114 -38.66 -11.00 -10.91
N ASP A 115 -39.65 -11.19 -11.78
CA ASP A 115 -40.06 -12.51 -12.31
C ASP A 115 -38.97 -13.14 -13.21
N ASN A 116 -38.09 -12.32 -13.79
CA ASN A 116 -37.02 -12.77 -14.66
C ASN A 116 -35.72 -13.09 -13.88
N LYS A 117 -35.69 -12.96 -12.56
CA LYS A 117 -34.52 -13.31 -11.77
C LYS A 117 -34.37 -14.82 -11.65
N LYS A 118 -33.14 -15.27 -11.77
CA LYS A 118 -32.83 -16.68 -11.52
C LYS A 118 -33.13 -17.03 -10.06
N PRO A 119 -33.64 -18.25 -9.76
CA PRO A 119 -34.01 -18.65 -8.42
C PRO A 119 -32.88 -18.37 -7.43
N ASN A 120 -31.73 -18.66 -7.49
CA ASN A 120 -30.66 -18.47 -6.49
C ASN A 120 -29.79 -17.23 -6.75
N ALA A 121 -30.30 -16.22 -7.47
CA ALA A 121 -29.49 -15.07 -7.88
C ALA A 121 -28.91 -14.29 -6.68
N LEU A 122 -29.67 -14.13 -5.61
CA LEU A 122 -29.20 -13.42 -4.41
C LEU A 122 -28.24 -14.26 -3.57
N ASP A 123 -28.47 -15.57 -3.44
CA ASP A 123 -27.57 -16.50 -2.74
C ASP A 123 -26.16 -16.51 -3.34
N LEU A 124 -26.06 -16.27 -4.64
CA LEU A 124 -24.78 -16.14 -5.33
C LEU A 124 -24.22 -14.70 -5.27
N ALA A 125 -25.08 -13.69 -5.31
CA ALA A 125 -24.67 -12.30 -5.35
C ALA A 125 -24.06 -11.81 -4.03
N PHE A 126 -24.61 -12.19 -2.89
CA PHE A 126 -24.12 -11.73 -1.59
C PHE A 126 -22.72 -12.21 -1.23
N PRO A 127 -22.38 -13.49 -1.29
CA PRO A 127 -21.02 -13.93 -1.04
C PRO A 127 -20.01 -13.27 -1.99
N LYS A 128 -20.39 -13.14 -3.27
CA LYS A 128 -19.57 -12.47 -4.27
C LYS A 128 -19.40 -10.98 -3.94
N LEU A 129 -20.46 -10.28 -3.50
CA LEU A 129 -20.38 -8.88 -3.09
C LEU A 129 -19.37 -8.70 -1.95
N LYS A 130 -19.48 -9.54 -0.88
CA LYS A 130 -18.56 -9.49 0.25
C LYS A 130 -17.11 -9.71 -0.20
N THR A 131 -16.87 -10.69 -1.06
CA THR A 131 -15.56 -10.99 -1.63
C THR A 131 -14.98 -9.80 -2.42
N GLU A 132 -15.78 -9.19 -3.30
CA GLU A 132 -15.30 -8.05 -4.09
C GLU A 132 -15.05 -6.81 -3.22
N CYS A 133 -15.88 -6.58 -2.19
CA CYS A 133 -15.63 -5.52 -1.20
C CYS A 133 -14.30 -5.76 -0.45
N LEU A 134 -14.01 -7.01 -0.03
CA LEU A 134 -12.75 -7.36 0.63
C LEU A 134 -11.54 -7.11 -0.29
N LYS A 135 -11.60 -7.58 -1.53
CA LYS A 135 -10.52 -7.36 -2.51
C LYS A 135 -10.29 -5.87 -2.74
N ASN A 136 -11.36 -5.08 -2.90
CA ASN A 136 -11.26 -3.63 -3.11
C ASN A 136 -10.72 -2.88 -1.88
N ALA A 137 -10.97 -3.35 -0.67
CA ALA A 137 -10.34 -2.81 0.53
C ALA A 137 -8.85 -3.14 0.57
N ALA A 138 -8.50 -4.41 0.27
CA ALA A 138 -7.14 -4.94 0.34
C ALA A 138 -6.16 -4.23 -0.61
N VAL A 139 -6.59 -3.85 -1.82
CA VAL A 139 -5.73 -3.13 -2.79
C VAL A 139 -5.14 -1.82 -2.22
N SER A 140 -5.80 -1.24 -1.21
CA SER A 140 -5.32 -0.02 -0.56
C SER A 140 -4.06 -0.22 0.27
N PHE A 141 -3.70 -1.47 0.63
CA PHE A 141 -2.49 -1.75 1.40
C PHE A 141 -1.23 -1.84 0.54
N GLY A 142 -1.31 -2.32 -0.70
CA GLY A 142 -0.11 -2.41 -1.54
C GLY A 142 -0.29 -3.16 -2.85
N LYS A 143 0.79 -3.20 -3.63
CA LYS A 143 0.82 -3.91 -4.92
C LYS A 143 0.64 -5.41 -4.75
N LEU A 144 1.17 -5.98 -3.66
CA LEU A 144 1.03 -7.39 -3.31
C LEU A 144 -0.45 -7.82 -3.24
N LEU A 145 -1.33 -6.90 -2.84
CA LEU A 145 -2.78 -7.09 -2.76
C LEU A 145 -3.53 -6.54 -3.98
N GLY A 146 -2.83 -6.31 -5.11
CA GLY A 146 -3.44 -6.04 -6.41
C GLY A 146 -3.61 -4.56 -6.79
N ARG A 147 -3.01 -3.61 -6.05
CA ARG A 147 -3.19 -2.16 -6.29
C ARG A 147 -3.00 -1.73 -7.74
N ASP A 148 -2.04 -2.30 -8.46
CA ASP A 148 -1.63 -1.80 -9.78
C ASP A 148 -1.96 -2.77 -10.93
N LEU A 149 -2.70 -3.85 -10.68
CA LEU A 149 -2.92 -4.92 -11.66
C LEU A 149 -3.50 -4.44 -12.99
N ASN A 150 -4.37 -3.41 -12.96
CA ASN A 150 -5.05 -2.89 -14.15
C ASN A 150 -4.68 -1.44 -14.46
N ARG A 151 -3.64 -0.89 -13.83
CA ARG A 151 -3.21 0.49 -14.05
C ARG A 151 -2.23 0.57 -15.22
N LYS A 152 -2.44 1.50 -16.13
CA LYS A 152 -1.53 1.77 -17.26
C LYS A 152 -0.23 2.44 -16.81
N ASN A 153 -0.33 3.37 -15.86
CA ASN A 153 0.80 4.09 -15.29
C ASN A 153 0.98 3.65 -13.86
N VAL A 154 2.11 3.06 -13.57
CA VAL A 154 2.46 2.51 -12.26
C VAL A 154 3.68 3.23 -11.74
N ASP A 155 3.57 3.83 -10.55
CA ASP A 155 4.73 4.37 -9.85
C ASP A 155 5.59 3.23 -9.31
N VAL A 156 6.90 3.34 -9.55
CA VAL A 156 7.88 2.46 -8.91
C VAL A 156 8.00 2.86 -7.45
N TYR A 157 7.67 1.92 -6.54
CA TYR A 157 7.89 2.15 -5.12
C TYR A 157 9.37 2.41 -4.85
N LYS A 158 9.65 3.58 -4.33
CA LYS A 158 10.97 3.94 -3.80
C LYS A 158 10.80 4.13 -2.29
N PRO A 159 11.58 3.44 -1.46
CA PRO A 159 11.53 3.66 -0.02
C PRO A 159 11.67 5.15 0.29
N PHE A 160 10.82 5.65 1.14
CA PHE A 160 10.93 7.03 1.59
C PHE A 160 12.23 7.19 2.36
N LYS A 161 13.15 7.98 1.82
CA LYS A 161 14.38 8.32 2.52
C LYS A 161 14.05 9.40 3.54
N LEU A 162 13.92 9.00 4.80
CA LEU A 162 13.89 9.97 5.89
C LEU A 162 15.20 10.78 5.84
N LYS A 163 15.10 12.10 5.78
CA LYS A 163 16.26 12.97 6.02
C LYS A 163 16.77 12.60 7.43
N GLY A 164 17.97 12.06 7.52
CA GLY A 164 18.55 11.59 8.80
C GLY A 164 18.70 10.07 8.94
N THR A 165 18.46 9.26 7.90
CA THR A 165 18.86 7.85 7.93
C THR A 165 20.39 7.71 7.86
N LEU A 166 20.93 6.66 8.50
CA LEU A 166 22.38 6.37 8.60
C LEU A 166 23.20 6.58 7.31
N ALA A 167 22.58 6.47 6.12
CA ALA A 167 23.26 6.75 4.84
C ALA A 167 23.45 8.25 4.57
N SER A 168 22.59 9.14 5.10
CA SER A 168 22.82 10.59 5.07
C SER A 168 23.75 10.99 6.20
N ALA A 169 23.64 10.40 7.37
CA ALA A 169 24.59 10.62 8.48
C ALA A 169 26.02 10.27 8.08
N ASN A 170 26.24 9.16 7.37
CA ASN A 170 27.57 8.82 6.85
C ASN A 170 28.07 9.79 5.76
N LYS A 171 27.19 10.33 4.92
CA LYS A 171 27.55 11.38 3.95
C LYS A 171 27.80 12.71 4.64
N ASP A 172 27.00 13.03 5.65
CA ASP A 172 27.15 14.27 6.43
C ASP A 172 28.44 14.20 7.25
N VAL A 173 28.80 13.04 7.83
CA VAL A 173 30.07 12.79 8.52
C VAL A 173 31.24 12.90 7.54
N GLN A 174 31.17 12.27 6.36
CA GLN A 174 32.20 12.39 5.34
C GLN A 174 32.39 13.83 4.87
N TYR A 175 31.30 14.54 4.62
CA TYR A 175 31.36 15.95 4.23
C TYR A 175 31.96 16.83 5.32
N LEU A 176 31.60 16.61 6.59
CA LEU A 176 32.21 17.32 7.72
C LEU A 176 33.68 17.00 7.89
N HIS A 177 34.11 15.74 7.67
CA HIS A 177 35.52 15.36 7.61
C HIS A 177 36.29 16.12 6.53
N GLU A 178 35.75 16.21 5.31
CA GLU A 178 36.37 16.97 4.22
C GLU A 178 36.49 18.47 4.54
N LEU A 179 35.49 19.05 5.23
CA LEU A 179 35.53 20.44 5.68
C LEU A 179 36.60 20.65 6.73
N ILE A 180 36.73 19.72 7.71
CA ILE A 180 37.77 19.79 8.75
C ILE A 180 39.17 19.68 8.14
N GLU A 181 39.37 18.78 7.17
CA GLU A 181 40.67 18.66 6.46
C GLU A 181 41.04 19.95 5.72
N LYS A 182 40.05 20.62 5.13
CA LYS A 182 40.21 21.88 4.40
C LYS A 182 40.27 23.13 5.28
N ALA A 183 40.05 23.01 6.57
CA ALA A 183 40.15 24.14 7.49
C ALA A 183 41.58 24.66 7.60
N HIS A 184 41.77 25.95 7.41
CA HIS A 184 43.10 26.62 7.41
C HIS A 184 43.26 27.54 8.63
N SER A 185 42.22 27.76 9.42
CA SER A 185 42.25 28.62 10.59
C SER A 185 41.49 28.02 11.78
N LEU A 186 41.72 28.51 12.98
CA LEU A 186 40.96 28.15 14.19
C LEU A 186 39.49 28.58 14.03
N ASP A 187 39.24 29.73 13.39
CA ASP A 187 37.89 30.26 13.13
C ASP A 187 37.09 29.32 12.21
N ASP A 188 37.73 28.72 11.18
CA ASP A 188 37.08 27.72 10.33
C ASP A 188 36.63 26.50 11.16
N CYS A 189 37.44 26.04 12.09
CA CYS A 189 37.12 24.95 12.98
C CYS A 189 35.92 25.28 13.89
N ASP A 190 35.83 26.52 14.40
CA ASP A 190 34.73 26.97 15.24
C ASP A 190 33.42 27.08 14.47
N ILE A 191 33.49 27.58 13.21
CA ILE A 191 32.33 27.63 12.29
C ILE A 191 31.80 26.23 12.00
N ILE A 192 32.68 25.26 11.71
CA ILE A 192 32.28 23.87 11.45
C ILE A 192 31.62 23.26 12.69
N LEU A 193 32.15 23.52 13.87
CA LEU A 193 31.59 23.02 15.14
C LEU A 193 30.18 23.59 15.42
N GLN A 194 29.99 24.90 15.18
CA GLN A 194 28.70 25.56 15.36
C GLN A 194 27.64 25.09 14.34
N ALA A 195 28.07 24.74 13.12
CA ALA A 195 27.20 24.24 12.07
C ALA A 195 26.93 22.72 12.17
N CYS A 196 27.64 22.02 13.06
CA CYS A 196 27.52 20.56 13.22
C CYS A 196 26.18 20.20 13.86
N PRO A 197 25.40 19.24 13.26
CA PRO A 197 24.20 18.72 13.89
C PRO A 197 24.50 18.11 15.27
N PRO A 198 23.62 18.31 16.29
CA PRO A 198 23.83 17.83 17.66
C PRO A 198 24.11 16.33 17.74
N GLU A 199 23.50 15.53 16.85
CA GLU A 199 23.66 14.08 16.80
C GLU A 199 25.07 13.63 16.36
N LEU A 200 25.82 14.49 15.67
CA LEU A 200 27.14 14.21 15.14
C LEU A 200 28.28 14.82 15.98
N LEU A 201 27.95 15.69 16.95
CA LEU A 201 28.94 16.39 17.78
C LEU A 201 29.93 15.43 18.43
N ASN A 202 29.48 14.32 18.99
CA ASN A 202 30.33 13.34 19.68
C ASN A 202 31.37 12.68 18.74
N GLN A 203 31.09 12.66 17.43
CA GLN A 203 31.99 12.09 16.42
C GLN A 203 32.92 13.14 15.81
N ILE A 204 32.47 14.36 15.67
CA ILE A 204 33.15 15.44 14.97
C ILE A 204 34.04 16.29 15.89
N GLU A 205 33.62 16.54 17.13
CA GLU A 205 34.36 17.34 18.12
C GLU A 205 35.79 16.84 18.34
N PRO A 206 36.07 15.53 18.52
CA PRO A 206 37.44 15.03 18.68
C PRO A 206 38.34 15.35 17.47
N LEU A 207 37.78 15.28 16.25
CA LEU A 207 38.51 15.54 15.00
C LEU A 207 38.83 17.04 14.84
N ILE A 208 37.90 17.90 15.19
CA ILE A 208 38.11 19.36 15.23
C ILE A 208 39.19 19.72 16.25
N ASN A 209 39.18 19.10 17.40
CA ASN A 209 40.18 19.37 18.44
C ASN A 209 41.61 18.97 17.98
N VAL A 210 41.75 17.83 17.27
CA VAL A 210 43.02 17.44 16.68
C VAL A 210 43.46 18.46 15.63
N LYS A 211 42.54 18.91 14.74
CA LYS A 211 42.84 19.92 13.73
C LYS A 211 43.28 21.26 14.31
N LYS A 212 42.60 21.70 15.40
CA LYS A 212 42.98 22.93 16.14
C LYS A 212 44.37 22.83 16.72
N GLN A 213 44.74 21.67 17.25
CA GLN A 213 46.10 21.44 17.77
C GLN A 213 47.17 21.52 16.66
N GLN A 214 46.88 20.95 15.49
CA GLN A 214 47.73 21.05 14.32
C GLN A 214 47.92 22.50 13.84
N LEU A 215 46.82 23.26 13.78
CA LEU A 215 46.84 24.67 13.33
C LEU A 215 47.50 25.59 14.35
N SER A 216 47.47 25.26 15.67
CA SER A 216 48.15 26.02 16.70
C SER A 216 49.64 25.67 16.87
N GLY A 217 50.16 24.69 16.12
CA GLY A 217 51.57 24.27 16.18
C GLY A 217 51.90 23.48 17.47
N LEU A 218 50.89 22.89 18.12
CA LEU A 218 51.01 22.08 19.34
C LEU A 218 51.13 20.56 19.05
N LEU A 219 51.28 20.17 17.78
CA LEU A 219 51.54 18.81 17.32
C LEU A 219 52.74 18.80 16.39
#